data_c5f061f1d3c0089cdcf0eb346c911ad1
#
_entry.id   c5f061f1d3c0089cdcf0eb346c911ad1
#
_cell.length_a   1.000
_cell.length_b   1.000
_cell.length_c   1.000
_cell.angle_alpha   90.00
_cell.angle_beta   90.00
_cell.angle_gamma   90.00
#
_symmetry.space_group_name_H-M   'P 1'
#
loop_
_entity.id
_entity.type
_entity.pdbx_description
1 polymer ?
#
loop_
_entity_poly.entity_id
_entity_poly.type
_entity_poly.pdbx_seq_one_letter_code
_entity_poly.pdbx_strand_id
1 'polypeptide(L)'
;NDVQQHFWKNPLFYTTQHLNDFTLTQIDFSQKNLNLKRVQTADRTTQYSFSTQGIYNVKPRLRLFGGFTFNKIAEKGLGYNFSTQRTENQNVLSPNYFFAPKKGDWDIQNYNLDGGFAYQFDSNILLGAKAFYKNGKSYRTIDPRPEIQQSNYRGELQTGYNFNNNSLFVSAGIAKKTETSNITYVNDAQNAPAYPETFTRFASGYGRIIFNSSYNRYIFNTIDKNFGFGYQYQNSRNKVSATYKYNKSLESFYRKNARGYVYIDDELKMYMYRVIAHTGELNYFYDGEKVDYKAAFGYERQKGDNFSVIESGQNYRMNLDMFTFSNGVIKKDKDRVVYAFELGANYIKHKYIDLLGNTDKLLNTLEIQTSFNKDILAKEKNKINLSVGVKYYMALDEKLVFIPISSSNTSFADNVIRPDQAFDATSKLQSNIMAQYFYSLSKTKKLRIFANYNTLVALGDQYKTYTTDFNTTESSYFNGGISIIY
;
A
#
# COMPACT_ATOMS: atom_id res chain seq x y z
N ASN A 1 -13.30 -6.71 12.13
CA ASN A 1 -12.74 -7.71 13.04
C ASN A 1 -11.30 -7.99 12.61
N ASP A 2 -10.30 -7.54 13.41
CA ASP A 2 -8.87 -7.61 13.05
C ASP A 2 -8.39 -9.06 12.93
N VAL A 3 -8.96 -9.97 13.69
CA VAL A 3 -8.72 -11.41 13.60
C VAL A 3 -9.08 -11.91 12.20
N GLN A 4 -10.23 -11.50 11.65
CA GLN A 4 -10.63 -11.87 10.29
C GLN A 4 -9.70 -11.28 9.24
N GLN A 5 -9.25 -10.03 9.40
CA GLN A 5 -8.29 -9.42 8.48
C GLN A 5 -6.93 -10.12 8.49
N HIS A 6 -6.45 -10.55 9.66
CA HIS A 6 -5.21 -11.29 9.76
C HIS A 6 -5.30 -12.64 9.02
N PHE A 7 -6.38 -13.38 9.22
CA PHE A 7 -6.60 -14.68 8.57
C PHE A 7 -6.88 -14.54 7.07
N TRP A 8 -7.46 -13.42 6.61
CA TRP A 8 -7.70 -13.15 5.21
C TRP A 8 -6.42 -13.14 4.37
N LYS A 9 -5.31 -12.81 4.97
CA LYS A 9 -4.00 -12.79 4.29
C LYS A 9 -3.48 -14.19 3.95
N ASN A 10 -3.91 -15.23 4.69
CA ASN A 10 -3.43 -16.59 4.52
C ASN A 10 -4.58 -17.60 4.46
N PRO A 11 -4.86 -18.20 3.28
CA PRO A 11 -5.98 -19.13 3.08
C PRO A 11 -5.97 -20.35 3.99
N LEU A 12 -4.78 -20.88 4.36
CA LEU A 12 -4.73 -22.06 5.20
C LEU A 12 -5.24 -21.81 6.62
N PHE A 13 -5.24 -20.59 7.10
CA PHE A 13 -5.87 -20.28 8.37
C PHE A 13 -7.39 -20.48 8.35
N TYR A 14 -8.03 -20.47 7.17
CA TYR A 14 -9.47 -20.75 7.05
C TYR A 14 -9.83 -22.18 7.40
N THR A 15 -8.94 -23.14 7.18
CA THR A 15 -9.20 -24.56 7.52
C THR A 15 -9.18 -24.80 9.01
N THR A 16 -8.45 -23.98 9.78
CA THR A 16 -8.28 -24.12 11.23
C THR A 16 -9.28 -23.32 12.04
N GLN A 17 -10.09 -22.47 11.39
CA GLN A 17 -11.07 -21.61 12.05
C GLN A 17 -12.50 -22.04 11.69
N HIS A 18 -13.41 -22.07 12.66
CA HIS A 18 -14.84 -22.17 12.40
C HIS A 18 -15.38 -20.80 11.96
N LEU A 19 -15.17 -20.46 10.70
CA LEU A 19 -15.74 -19.24 10.11
C LEU A 19 -17.09 -19.58 9.49
N ASN A 20 -18.14 -18.83 9.85
CA ASN A 20 -19.41 -18.90 9.19
C ASN A 20 -19.30 -18.30 7.78
N ASP A 21 -20.18 -18.74 6.89
CA ASP A 21 -20.34 -18.09 5.59
C ASP A 21 -20.68 -16.62 5.81
N PHE A 22 -20.03 -15.77 5.03
CA PHE A 22 -20.41 -14.37 5.00
C PHE A 22 -20.07 -13.75 3.65
N THR A 23 -20.83 -12.74 3.30
CA THR A 23 -20.52 -11.84 2.20
C THR A 23 -20.64 -10.40 2.70
N LEU A 24 -19.68 -9.57 2.31
CA LEU A 24 -19.69 -8.14 2.54
C LEU A 24 -19.74 -7.43 1.19
N THR A 25 -20.81 -6.70 0.91
CA THR A 25 -20.91 -5.81 -0.25
C THR A 25 -20.93 -4.37 0.23
N GLN A 26 -20.09 -3.50 -0.33
CA GLN A 26 -19.89 -2.14 0.11
C GLN A 26 -19.80 -1.17 -1.06
N ILE A 27 -20.40 0.00 -0.88
CA ILE A 27 -20.18 1.19 -1.70
C ILE A 27 -19.65 2.27 -0.78
N ASP A 28 -18.56 2.91 -1.16
CA ASP A 28 -17.98 4.00 -0.39
C ASP A 28 -17.44 5.13 -1.26
N PHE A 29 -17.41 6.29 -0.64
CA PHE A 29 -16.84 7.53 -1.16
C PHE A 29 -15.72 7.97 -0.24
N SER A 30 -14.61 8.42 -0.80
CA SER A 30 -13.56 9.09 -0.01
C SER A 30 -13.02 10.32 -0.69
N GLN A 31 -12.62 11.29 0.12
CA GLN A 31 -11.95 12.51 -0.32
C GLN A 31 -10.78 12.84 0.60
N LYS A 32 -9.62 13.11 0.00
CA LYS A 32 -8.42 13.61 0.67
C LYS A 32 -8.13 15.01 0.15
N ASN A 33 -7.94 15.96 1.05
CA ASN A 33 -7.40 17.28 0.75
C ASN A 33 -6.01 17.33 1.41
N LEU A 34 -4.96 17.36 0.60
CA LEU A 34 -3.59 17.14 1.03
C LEU A 34 -2.78 18.42 0.82
N ASN A 35 -2.77 19.29 1.83
CA ASN A 35 -1.92 20.48 1.84
C ASN A 35 -0.58 20.17 2.51
N LEU A 36 -0.58 19.41 3.60
CA LEU A 36 0.61 18.87 4.24
C LEU A 36 0.93 17.48 3.63
N LYS A 37 1.86 17.41 2.67
CA LYS A 37 2.13 16.22 1.87
C LYS A 37 3.53 16.24 1.26
N ARG A 38 3.98 15.10 0.73
CA ARG A 38 5.13 15.07 -0.19
C ARG A 38 4.73 15.69 -1.55
N VAL A 39 5.71 16.30 -2.23
CA VAL A 39 5.49 16.99 -3.52
C VAL A 39 4.90 16.07 -4.58
N GLN A 40 5.38 14.84 -4.64
CA GLN A 40 4.95 13.83 -5.62
C GLN A 40 3.58 13.19 -5.31
N THR A 41 2.74 13.88 -4.55
CA THR A 41 1.39 13.47 -4.17
C THR A 41 0.38 14.51 -4.65
N ALA A 42 -0.81 14.08 -5.10
CA ALA A 42 -1.87 14.97 -5.55
C ALA A 42 -2.33 15.95 -4.44
N ASP A 43 -2.80 17.15 -4.82
CA ASP A 43 -3.35 18.11 -3.88
C ASP A 43 -4.71 17.64 -3.33
N ARG A 44 -5.51 16.99 -4.20
CA ARG A 44 -6.79 16.37 -3.82
C ARG A 44 -6.94 15.01 -4.49
N THR A 45 -7.48 14.05 -3.75
CA THR A 45 -7.89 12.75 -4.29
C THR A 45 -9.34 12.48 -3.93
N THR A 46 -10.16 12.19 -4.92
CA THR A 46 -11.56 11.76 -4.75
C THR A 46 -11.69 10.34 -5.28
N GLN A 47 -12.30 9.44 -4.51
CA GLN A 47 -12.46 8.04 -4.91
C GLN A 47 -13.89 7.56 -4.63
N TYR A 48 -14.45 6.84 -5.59
CA TYR A 48 -15.65 6.03 -5.46
C TYR A 48 -15.24 4.57 -5.57
N SER A 49 -15.71 3.75 -4.64
CA SER A 49 -15.42 2.33 -4.59
C SER A 49 -16.70 1.50 -4.54
N PHE A 50 -16.68 0.39 -5.23
CA PHE A 50 -17.60 -0.73 -5.05
C PHE A 50 -16.78 -1.96 -4.74
N SER A 51 -17.14 -2.70 -3.70
CA SER A 51 -16.47 -3.95 -3.36
C SER A 51 -17.46 -5.01 -2.90
N THR A 52 -17.17 -6.25 -3.24
CA THR A 52 -17.84 -7.42 -2.66
C THR A 52 -16.80 -8.47 -2.35
N GLN A 53 -16.90 -9.11 -1.20
CA GLN A 53 -15.98 -10.17 -0.76
C GLN A 53 -16.71 -11.15 0.13
N GLY A 54 -16.29 -12.40 0.12
CA GLY A 54 -16.94 -13.40 0.94
C GLY A 54 -16.15 -14.69 1.10
N ILE A 55 -16.64 -15.50 2.05
CA ILE A 55 -16.20 -16.86 2.32
C ILE A 55 -17.45 -17.74 2.25
N TYR A 56 -17.31 -18.89 1.62
CA TYR A 56 -18.35 -19.89 1.49
C TYR A 56 -17.85 -21.30 1.82
N ASN A 57 -18.49 -21.97 2.76
CA ASN A 57 -18.21 -23.32 3.16
C ASN A 57 -18.99 -24.30 2.25
N VAL A 58 -18.35 -24.78 1.19
CA VAL A 58 -18.98 -25.73 0.24
C VAL A 58 -19.25 -27.09 0.90
N LYS A 59 -18.27 -27.52 1.72
CA LYS A 59 -18.30 -28.75 2.52
C LYS A 59 -17.54 -28.47 3.82
N PRO A 60 -17.71 -29.30 4.85
CA PRO A 60 -16.99 -29.11 6.12
C PRO A 60 -15.47 -28.92 5.98
N ARG A 61 -14.87 -29.42 4.90
CA ARG A 61 -13.43 -29.38 4.64
C ARG A 61 -13.01 -28.55 3.45
N LEU A 62 -13.96 -27.99 2.71
CA LEU A 62 -13.71 -27.16 1.52
C LEU A 62 -14.33 -25.79 1.70
N ARG A 63 -13.50 -24.78 1.69
CA ARG A 63 -13.90 -23.37 1.71
C ARG A 63 -13.42 -22.65 0.48
N LEU A 64 -14.31 -21.85 -0.08
CA LEU A 64 -14.00 -20.90 -1.14
C LEU A 64 -14.01 -19.49 -0.56
N PHE A 65 -13.16 -18.64 -1.11
CA PHE A 65 -13.17 -17.22 -0.78
C PHE A 65 -12.89 -16.42 -2.04
N GLY A 66 -13.33 -15.18 -2.04
CA GLY A 66 -13.04 -14.28 -3.14
C GLY A 66 -13.57 -12.90 -2.93
N GLY A 67 -13.14 -12.00 -3.79
CA GLY A 67 -13.54 -10.60 -3.77
C GLY A 67 -13.39 -9.93 -5.12
N PHE A 68 -14.17 -8.90 -5.31
CA PHE A 68 -14.09 -7.98 -6.43
C PHE A 68 -14.10 -6.55 -5.88
N THR A 69 -13.25 -5.68 -6.43
CA THR A 69 -13.24 -4.25 -6.10
C THR A 69 -13.07 -3.44 -7.37
N PHE A 70 -13.95 -2.47 -7.55
CA PHE A 70 -13.83 -1.42 -8.54
C PHE A 70 -13.55 -0.09 -7.85
N ASN A 71 -12.57 0.67 -8.37
CA ASN A 71 -12.27 2.02 -7.91
C ASN A 71 -12.22 2.99 -9.08
N LYS A 72 -12.92 4.11 -8.96
CA LYS A 72 -12.79 5.30 -9.79
C LYS A 72 -12.16 6.39 -8.95
N ILE A 73 -10.96 6.86 -9.35
CA ILE A 73 -10.17 7.83 -8.59
C ILE A 73 -9.90 9.03 -9.48
N ALA A 74 -10.13 10.23 -8.95
CA ALA A 74 -9.72 11.49 -9.54
C ALA A 74 -8.65 12.12 -8.64
N GLU A 75 -7.46 12.36 -9.17
CA GLU A 75 -6.39 13.10 -8.52
C GLU A 75 -6.27 14.48 -9.15
N LYS A 76 -6.17 15.53 -8.35
CA LYS A 76 -5.99 16.92 -8.80
C LYS A 76 -4.64 17.45 -8.35
N GLY A 77 -4.00 18.20 -9.25
CA GLY A 77 -2.78 18.94 -8.94
C GLY A 77 -1.55 18.04 -8.73
N LEU A 78 -1.44 16.87 -9.38
CA LEU A 78 -0.26 16.02 -9.30
C LEU A 78 0.82 16.48 -10.28
N GLY A 79 2.01 16.79 -9.76
CA GLY A 79 3.25 17.01 -10.51
C GLY A 79 4.33 15.99 -10.16
N TYR A 80 5.43 16.02 -10.90
CA TYR A 80 6.67 15.27 -10.64
C TYR A 80 6.56 13.74 -10.55
N ASN A 81 5.43 13.12 -10.88
CA ASN A 81 5.29 11.67 -10.81
C ASN A 81 4.20 11.13 -11.76
N PHE A 82 4.60 10.30 -12.72
CA PHE A 82 3.69 9.59 -13.63
C PHE A 82 3.52 8.10 -13.28
N SER A 83 4.28 7.58 -12.31
CA SER A 83 4.20 6.17 -11.93
C SER A 83 2.84 5.81 -11.34
N THR A 84 2.28 4.67 -11.72
CA THR A 84 1.08 4.12 -11.07
C THR A 84 1.36 3.63 -9.65
N GLN A 85 2.63 3.42 -9.28
CA GLN A 85 3.05 3.00 -7.95
C GLN A 85 2.91 4.11 -6.90
N ARG A 86 2.70 5.38 -7.29
CA ARG A 86 2.62 6.52 -6.37
C ARG A 86 1.51 6.40 -5.32
N THR A 87 0.49 5.61 -5.60
CA THR A 87 -0.61 5.34 -4.65
C THR A 87 -0.33 4.14 -3.73
N GLU A 88 0.78 3.47 -3.92
CA GLU A 88 1.26 2.33 -3.11
C GLU A 88 2.14 2.82 -1.95
N ASN A 89 2.97 1.96 -1.39
CA ASN A 89 3.89 2.35 -0.32
C ASN A 89 5.02 3.24 -0.87
N GLN A 90 4.99 4.53 -0.55
CA GLN A 90 5.98 5.51 -1.01
C GLN A 90 7.41 5.25 -0.52
N ASN A 91 7.59 4.42 0.50
CA ASN A 91 8.93 4.10 1.02
C ASN A 91 9.68 3.08 0.16
N VAL A 92 9.00 2.39 -0.75
CA VAL A 92 9.56 1.29 -1.56
C VAL A 92 9.27 1.41 -3.04
N LEU A 93 9.01 2.63 -3.51
CA LEU A 93 8.77 2.88 -4.93
C LEU A 93 10.03 2.58 -5.76
N SER A 94 9.80 2.19 -7.03
CA SER A 94 10.88 2.10 -8.01
C SER A 94 11.56 3.47 -8.18
N PRO A 95 12.89 3.52 -8.24
CA PRO A 95 13.61 4.75 -8.58
C PRO A 95 13.46 5.13 -10.05
N ASN A 96 12.89 4.23 -10.89
CA ASN A 96 12.73 4.38 -12.32
C ASN A 96 11.31 4.85 -12.63
N TYR A 97 11.11 6.12 -12.95
CA TYR A 97 9.79 6.64 -13.32
C TYR A 97 9.89 7.91 -14.16
N PHE A 98 8.84 8.17 -14.93
CA PHE A 98 8.70 9.41 -15.69
C PHE A 98 8.00 10.48 -14.89
N PHE A 99 8.35 11.74 -15.19
CA PHE A 99 7.71 12.90 -14.59
C PHE A 99 7.83 14.15 -15.47
N ALA A 100 6.97 15.12 -15.22
CA ALA A 100 7.14 16.52 -15.58
C ALA A 100 6.75 17.40 -14.39
N PRO A 101 7.35 18.59 -14.19
CA PRO A 101 7.03 19.49 -13.11
C PRO A 101 5.57 19.96 -13.12
N LYS A 102 5.03 20.24 -14.30
CA LYS A 102 3.67 20.76 -14.45
C LYS A 102 2.64 19.89 -13.75
N LYS A 103 1.94 20.48 -12.79
CA LYS A 103 0.80 19.84 -12.13
C LYS A 103 -0.32 19.55 -13.12
N GLY A 104 -1.03 18.45 -12.93
CA GLY A 104 -2.17 18.07 -13.75
C GLY A 104 -3.11 17.11 -13.05
N ASP A 105 -4.31 16.99 -13.60
CA ASP A 105 -5.37 16.16 -13.06
C ASP A 105 -5.35 14.79 -13.73
N TRP A 106 -5.53 13.76 -12.93
CA TRP A 106 -5.51 12.37 -13.35
C TRP A 106 -6.85 11.70 -13.10
N ASP A 107 -7.25 10.87 -14.04
CA ASP A 107 -8.37 9.95 -13.96
C ASP A 107 -7.87 8.52 -13.93
N ILE A 108 -8.27 7.74 -12.92
CA ILE A 108 -7.77 6.40 -12.65
C ILE A 108 -8.96 5.45 -12.45
N GLN A 109 -8.91 4.30 -13.11
CA GLN A 109 -9.87 3.21 -12.94
C GLN A 109 -9.11 1.94 -12.64
N ASN A 110 -9.50 1.24 -11.57
CA ASN A 110 -8.90 -0.02 -11.17
C ASN A 110 -9.99 -1.08 -10.94
N TYR A 111 -9.73 -2.28 -11.44
CA TYR A 111 -10.51 -3.49 -11.20
C TYR A 111 -9.61 -4.51 -10.54
N ASN A 112 -9.99 -4.99 -9.37
CA ASN A 112 -9.28 -6.03 -8.64
C ASN A 112 -10.21 -7.22 -8.46
N LEU A 113 -9.71 -8.40 -8.75
CA LEU A 113 -10.40 -9.68 -8.55
C LEU A 113 -9.44 -10.59 -7.79
N ASP A 114 -9.89 -11.17 -6.72
CA ASP A 114 -9.16 -12.21 -6.00
C ASP A 114 -10.06 -13.38 -5.67
N GLY A 115 -9.45 -14.54 -5.52
CA GLY A 115 -10.17 -15.74 -5.14
C GLY A 115 -9.25 -16.91 -4.87
N GLY A 116 -9.81 -17.92 -4.24
CA GLY A 116 -9.09 -19.11 -3.92
C GLY A 116 -9.90 -20.13 -3.12
N PHE A 117 -9.22 -21.14 -2.67
CA PHE A 117 -9.80 -22.18 -1.84
C PHE A 117 -8.84 -22.62 -0.74
N ALA A 118 -9.41 -23.24 0.28
CA ALA A 118 -8.69 -23.98 1.32
C ALA A 118 -9.38 -25.34 1.53
N TYR A 119 -8.61 -26.42 1.52
CA TYR A 119 -9.07 -27.79 1.66
C TYR A 119 -8.27 -28.53 2.72
N GLN A 120 -8.96 -29.31 3.57
CA GLN A 120 -8.37 -30.20 4.56
C GLN A 120 -8.65 -31.66 4.19
N PHE A 121 -7.61 -32.45 3.98
CA PHE A 121 -7.70 -33.90 3.74
C PHE A 121 -7.93 -34.66 5.07
N ASP A 122 -8.39 -35.90 4.97
CA ASP A 122 -8.57 -36.81 6.12
C ASP A 122 -7.24 -37.10 6.84
N SER A 123 -6.12 -37.05 6.12
CA SER A 123 -4.75 -37.19 6.62
C SER A 123 -4.22 -35.97 7.37
N ASN A 124 -5.07 -34.99 7.70
CA ASN A 124 -4.68 -33.70 8.28
C ASN A 124 -3.78 -32.82 7.41
N ILE A 125 -3.59 -33.18 6.15
CA ILE A 125 -2.91 -32.34 5.16
C ILE A 125 -3.84 -31.19 4.79
N LEU A 126 -3.28 -30.00 4.71
CA LEU A 126 -3.95 -28.77 4.26
C LEU A 126 -3.45 -28.39 2.87
N LEU A 127 -4.35 -27.99 2.00
CA LEU A 127 -4.03 -27.43 0.68
C LEU A 127 -4.79 -26.13 0.47
N GLY A 128 -4.11 -25.12 -0.01
CA GLY A 128 -4.72 -23.85 -0.38
C GLY A 128 -4.14 -23.29 -1.66
N ALA A 129 -4.96 -22.58 -2.40
CA ALA A 129 -4.52 -21.78 -3.54
C ALA A 129 -5.22 -20.43 -3.53
N LYS A 130 -4.47 -19.42 -3.99
CA LYS A 130 -4.96 -18.05 -4.12
C LYS A 130 -4.52 -17.47 -5.46
N ALA A 131 -5.45 -16.80 -6.15
CA ALA A 131 -5.18 -16.03 -7.34
C ALA A 131 -5.64 -14.58 -7.13
N PHE A 132 -4.94 -13.66 -7.76
CA PHE A 132 -5.27 -12.24 -7.78
C PHE A 132 -5.03 -11.69 -9.18
N TYR A 133 -5.95 -10.86 -9.63
CA TYR A 133 -5.85 -10.10 -10.86
C TYR A 133 -6.20 -8.64 -10.63
N LYS A 134 -5.38 -7.72 -11.11
CA LYS A 134 -5.66 -6.30 -11.16
C LYS A 134 -5.52 -5.79 -12.58
N ASN A 135 -6.48 -5.00 -13.03
CA ASN A 135 -6.39 -4.22 -14.25
C ASN A 135 -6.63 -2.76 -13.91
N GLY A 136 -5.84 -1.86 -14.49
CA GLY A 136 -5.96 -0.44 -14.23
C GLY A 136 -5.64 0.40 -15.46
N LYS A 137 -6.32 1.55 -15.56
CA LYS A 137 -6.03 2.59 -16.53
C LYS A 137 -5.91 3.92 -15.79
N SER A 138 -4.88 4.70 -16.13
CA SER A 138 -4.64 6.05 -15.61
C SER A 138 -4.33 6.97 -16.78
N TYR A 139 -4.91 8.16 -16.80
CA TYR A 139 -4.61 9.15 -17.84
C TYR A 139 -4.75 10.57 -17.33
N ARG A 140 -4.09 11.47 -18.01
CA ARG A 140 -4.09 12.91 -17.77
C ARG A 140 -4.47 13.65 -19.05
N THR A 141 -5.24 14.72 -18.93
CA THR A 141 -5.82 15.44 -20.09
C THR A 141 -5.05 16.67 -20.53
N ILE A 142 -4.07 17.15 -19.76
CA ILE A 142 -3.22 18.28 -20.09
C ILE A 142 -1.79 17.82 -20.38
N ASP A 143 -1.04 18.56 -21.24
CA ASP A 143 0.32 18.23 -21.61
C ASP A 143 1.31 18.32 -20.44
N PRO A 144 2.20 17.33 -20.34
CA PRO A 144 2.23 16.06 -21.05
C PRO A 144 1.03 15.17 -20.67
N ARG A 145 0.55 14.35 -21.63
CA ARG A 145 -0.63 13.46 -21.51
C ARG A 145 -0.22 12.00 -21.44
N PRO A 146 0.26 11.50 -20.33
CA PRO A 146 0.48 10.07 -20.16
C PRO A 146 -0.86 9.33 -20.12
N GLU A 147 -0.93 8.24 -20.88
CA GLU A 147 -1.94 7.19 -20.76
C GLU A 147 -1.23 5.91 -20.36
N ILE A 148 -1.62 5.36 -19.21
CA ILE A 148 -0.95 4.23 -18.58
C ILE A 148 -1.96 3.11 -18.40
N GLN A 149 -1.62 1.92 -18.87
CA GLN A 149 -2.37 0.69 -18.65
C GLN A 149 -1.54 -0.24 -17.77
N GLN A 150 -2.20 -0.82 -16.76
CA GLN A 150 -1.56 -1.69 -15.78
C GLN A 150 -2.31 -3.02 -15.72
N SER A 151 -1.58 -4.14 -15.69
CA SER A 151 -2.11 -5.45 -15.32
C SER A 151 -1.19 -6.11 -14.28
N ASN A 152 -1.78 -6.83 -13.33
CA ASN A 152 -1.05 -7.57 -12.32
C ASN A 152 -1.74 -8.90 -12.07
N TYR A 153 -1.02 -9.99 -12.27
CA TYR A 153 -1.44 -11.36 -12.01
C TYR A 153 -0.60 -11.94 -10.89
N ARG A 154 -1.22 -12.56 -9.91
CA ARG A 154 -0.52 -13.26 -8.82
C ARG A 154 -1.17 -14.61 -8.59
N GLY A 155 -0.35 -15.64 -8.43
CA GLY A 155 -0.76 -16.97 -7.98
C GLY A 155 0.08 -17.40 -6.77
N GLU A 156 -0.56 -18.03 -5.79
CA GLU A 156 0.11 -18.58 -4.61
C GLU A 156 -0.49 -19.94 -4.27
N LEU A 157 0.35 -20.93 -4.06
CA LEU A 157 -0.01 -22.25 -3.57
C LEU A 157 0.51 -22.39 -2.14
N GLN A 158 -0.27 -23.08 -1.32
CA GLN A 158 0.04 -23.32 0.08
C GLN A 158 -0.23 -24.79 0.42
N THR A 159 0.60 -25.38 1.22
CA THR A 159 0.36 -26.70 1.80
C THR A 159 0.75 -26.69 3.27
N GLY A 160 0.12 -27.51 4.07
CA GLY A 160 0.39 -27.60 5.50
C GLY A 160 -0.05 -28.91 6.09
N TYR A 161 0.24 -29.07 7.37
CA TYR A 161 -0.11 -30.24 8.15
C TYR A 161 -0.60 -29.84 9.54
N ASN A 162 -1.76 -30.40 9.95
CA ASN A 162 -2.32 -30.23 11.27
C ASN A 162 -1.93 -31.39 12.17
N PHE A 163 -1.47 -31.12 13.39
CA PHE A 163 -1.19 -32.09 14.41
C PHE A 163 -1.63 -31.56 15.78
N ASN A 164 -2.60 -32.22 16.36
CA ASN A 164 -3.25 -31.75 17.58
C ASN A 164 -3.75 -30.30 17.43
N ASN A 165 -3.24 -29.41 18.30
CA ASN A 165 -3.58 -27.96 18.30
C ASN A 165 -2.62 -27.11 17.44
N ASN A 166 -1.75 -27.75 16.65
CA ASN A 166 -0.71 -27.07 15.89
C ASN A 166 -0.92 -27.25 14.39
N SER A 167 -0.48 -26.27 13.62
CA SER A 167 -0.44 -26.33 12.16
C SER A 167 0.88 -25.74 11.67
N LEU A 168 1.51 -26.44 10.75
CA LEU A 168 2.66 -25.94 10.00
C LEU A 168 2.27 -25.80 8.54
N PHE A 169 2.77 -24.77 7.87
CA PHE A 169 2.50 -24.57 6.45
C PHE A 169 3.66 -23.90 5.73
N VAL A 170 3.72 -24.16 4.44
CA VAL A 170 4.64 -23.52 3.49
C VAL A 170 3.82 -22.95 2.34
N SER A 171 4.32 -21.89 1.73
CA SER A 171 3.71 -21.27 0.56
C SER A 171 4.75 -20.91 -0.48
N ALA A 172 4.36 -20.93 -1.75
CA ALA A 172 5.15 -20.42 -2.85
C ALA A 172 4.25 -19.69 -3.82
N GLY A 173 4.72 -18.58 -4.36
CA GLY A 173 3.93 -17.76 -5.28
C GLY A 173 4.77 -17.03 -6.30
N ILE A 174 4.08 -16.64 -7.37
CA ILE A 174 4.63 -15.83 -8.45
C ILE A 174 3.62 -14.71 -8.79
N ALA A 175 4.15 -13.53 -9.11
CA ALA A 175 3.35 -12.46 -9.69
C ALA A 175 4.04 -11.86 -10.90
N LYS A 176 3.24 -11.35 -11.84
CA LYS A 176 3.70 -10.56 -12.98
C LYS A 176 2.87 -9.29 -13.06
N LYS A 177 3.53 -8.15 -12.94
CA LYS A 177 2.94 -6.82 -13.15
C LYS A 177 3.51 -6.25 -14.45
N THR A 178 2.65 -5.74 -15.30
CA THR A 178 3.02 -5.02 -16.53
C THR A 178 2.39 -3.65 -16.50
N GLU A 179 3.18 -2.61 -16.72
CA GLU A 179 2.74 -1.23 -16.91
C GLU A 179 3.19 -0.77 -18.30
N THR A 180 2.24 -0.36 -19.13
CA THR A 180 2.48 0.15 -20.46
C THR A 180 2.05 1.61 -20.49
N SER A 181 2.91 2.50 -20.95
CA SER A 181 2.61 3.92 -21.06
C SER A 181 2.85 4.48 -22.45
N ASN A 182 2.03 5.46 -22.79
CA ASN A 182 2.19 6.33 -23.94
C ASN A 182 2.02 7.78 -23.48
N ILE A 183 3.05 8.62 -23.71
CA ILE A 183 3.03 10.05 -23.35
C ILE A 183 2.86 10.85 -24.64
N THR A 184 1.78 11.60 -24.75
CA THR A 184 1.45 12.41 -25.92
C THR A 184 1.38 13.90 -25.54
N TYR A 185 1.48 14.75 -26.55
CA TYR A 185 1.33 16.20 -26.44
C TYR A 185 0.35 16.67 -27.51
N VAL A 186 -0.40 17.74 -27.24
CA VAL A 186 -1.14 18.47 -28.28
C VAL A 186 -0.17 19.29 -29.13
N ASN A 187 0.81 19.88 -28.46
CA ASN A 187 1.90 20.60 -29.12
C ASN A 187 3.23 19.90 -28.79
N ASP A 188 3.73 19.10 -29.74
CA ASP A 188 4.96 18.33 -29.58
C ASP A 188 6.19 19.20 -29.28
N ALA A 189 6.19 20.48 -29.68
CA ALA A 189 7.25 21.41 -29.34
C ALA A 189 7.44 21.62 -27.84
N GLN A 190 6.37 21.41 -27.03
CA GLN A 190 6.44 21.50 -25.58
C GLN A 190 7.22 20.33 -24.92
N ASN A 191 7.55 19.29 -25.67
CA ASN A 191 8.43 18.22 -25.18
C ASN A 191 9.91 18.55 -25.48
N ALA A 192 10.35 19.72 -25.11
CA ALA A 192 11.72 20.18 -25.29
C ALA A 192 12.24 20.90 -24.04
N PRO A 193 13.57 20.94 -23.81
CA PRO A 193 14.18 21.62 -22.68
C PRO A 193 13.80 23.12 -22.55
N ALA A 194 13.43 23.76 -23.65
CA ALA A 194 12.95 25.14 -23.69
C ALA A 194 11.62 25.34 -22.91
N TYR A 195 10.89 24.25 -22.68
CA TYR A 195 9.64 24.23 -21.90
C TYR A 195 9.82 23.38 -20.64
N PRO A 196 10.58 23.83 -19.64
CA PRO A 196 11.03 23.02 -18.53
C PRO A 196 9.89 22.43 -17.67
N GLU A 197 8.72 23.05 -17.65
CA GLU A 197 7.57 22.57 -16.89
C GLU A 197 6.87 21.37 -17.54
N THR A 198 6.78 21.33 -18.86
CA THR A 198 6.09 20.28 -19.62
C THR A 198 7.01 19.22 -20.15
N PHE A 199 8.32 19.51 -20.24
CA PHE A 199 9.30 18.56 -20.71
C PHE A 199 9.35 17.30 -19.85
N THR A 200 9.11 16.15 -20.47
CA THR A 200 9.14 14.86 -19.79
C THR A 200 10.56 14.41 -19.50
N ARG A 201 10.81 14.02 -18.26
CA ARG A 201 12.08 13.55 -17.73
C ARG A 201 11.91 12.15 -17.15
N PHE A 202 13.02 11.44 -17.03
CA PHE A 202 13.10 10.13 -16.42
C PHE A 202 14.02 10.18 -15.19
N ALA A 203 13.50 9.73 -14.04
CA ALA A 203 14.29 9.50 -12.85
C ALA A 203 14.84 8.07 -12.88
N SER A 204 16.13 7.90 -12.55
CA SER A 204 16.80 6.60 -12.44
C SER A 204 17.65 6.57 -11.19
N GLY A 205 17.02 6.78 -10.03
CA GLY A 205 17.67 6.92 -8.75
C GLY A 205 16.93 7.90 -7.84
N TYR A 206 17.65 8.43 -6.87
CA TYR A 206 17.15 9.47 -5.97
C TYR A 206 17.98 10.75 -6.13
N GLY A 207 17.73 11.45 -7.24
CA GLY A 207 18.48 12.66 -7.62
C GLY A 207 19.03 12.61 -9.05
N ARG A 208 19.22 11.42 -9.64
CA ARG A 208 19.62 11.28 -11.02
C ARG A 208 18.44 11.49 -11.95
N ILE A 209 18.56 12.50 -12.81
CA ILE A 209 17.56 12.86 -13.81
C ILE A 209 18.17 12.71 -15.20
N ILE A 210 17.46 12.02 -16.07
CA ILE A 210 17.83 11.79 -17.47
C ILE A 210 16.84 12.53 -18.35
N PHE A 211 17.38 13.32 -19.29
CA PHE A 211 16.59 14.05 -20.28
C PHE A 211 16.53 13.22 -21.56
N ASN A 212 15.33 12.77 -21.91
CA ASN A 212 15.19 12.05 -23.18
C ASN A 212 13.77 12.17 -23.74
N SER A 213 13.61 13.02 -24.75
CA SER A 213 12.37 13.21 -25.51
C SER A 213 11.92 11.97 -26.31
N SER A 214 12.81 10.97 -26.47
CA SER A 214 12.52 9.77 -27.27
C SER A 214 11.81 8.65 -26.51
N TYR A 215 11.56 8.79 -25.19
CA TYR A 215 10.94 7.75 -24.37
C TYR A 215 9.43 7.95 -24.15
N ASN A 216 8.71 8.38 -25.16
CA ASN A 216 7.27 8.61 -25.05
C ASN A 216 6.45 7.31 -24.89
N ARG A 217 7.03 6.15 -25.28
CA ARG A 217 6.38 4.84 -25.17
C ARG A 217 7.30 3.87 -24.43
N TYR A 218 6.80 3.28 -23.34
CA TYR A 218 7.61 2.40 -22.52
C TYR A 218 6.78 1.30 -21.85
N ILE A 219 7.49 0.28 -21.36
CA ILE A 219 6.92 -0.79 -20.54
C ILE A 219 7.79 -1.00 -19.31
N PHE A 220 7.14 -1.16 -18.17
CA PHE A 220 7.70 -1.79 -16.98
C PHE A 220 7.11 -3.19 -16.83
N ASN A 221 7.98 -4.19 -16.73
CA ASN A 221 7.61 -5.56 -16.36
C ASN A 221 8.23 -5.88 -15.02
N THR A 222 7.41 -6.28 -14.05
CA THR A 222 7.87 -6.73 -12.73
C THR A 222 7.49 -8.19 -12.54
N ILE A 223 8.45 -9.00 -12.12
CA ILE A 223 8.24 -10.39 -11.74
C ILE A 223 8.59 -10.54 -10.28
N ASP A 224 7.61 -10.99 -9.48
CA ASP A 224 7.79 -11.32 -8.08
C ASP A 224 7.81 -12.83 -7.90
N LYS A 225 8.73 -13.31 -7.05
CA LYS A 225 8.77 -14.69 -6.58
C LYS A 225 8.80 -14.67 -5.07
N ASN A 226 7.90 -15.42 -4.44
CA ASN A 226 7.85 -15.46 -3.01
C ASN A 226 7.81 -16.89 -2.48
N PHE A 227 8.32 -17.05 -1.28
CA PHE A 227 8.27 -18.26 -0.48
C PHE A 227 7.92 -17.88 0.95
N GLY A 228 7.06 -18.67 1.59
CA GLY A 228 6.62 -18.43 2.96
C GLY A 228 6.62 -19.70 3.81
N PHE A 229 6.81 -19.49 5.10
CA PHE A 229 6.67 -20.50 6.14
C PHE A 229 5.78 -19.94 7.24
N GLY A 230 4.97 -20.78 7.88
CA GLY A 230 4.14 -20.37 8.97
C GLY A 230 3.86 -21.50 9.96
N TYR A 231 3.61 -21.08 11.18
CA TYR A 231 3.20 -21.91 12.29
C TYR A 231 1.98 -21.31 12.96
N GLN A 232 1.04 -22.13 13.37
CA GLN A 232 -0.10 -21.74 14.18
C GLN A 232 -0.31 -22.73 15.30
N TYR A 233 -0.53 -22.21 16.51
CA TYR A 233 -1.06 -22.93 17.64
C TYR A 233 -2.43 -22.38 17.99
N GLN A 234 -3.40 -23.27 18.26
CA GLN A 234 -4.74 -22.86 18.64
C GLN A 234 -5.32 -23.86 19.66
N ASN A 235 -5.77 -23.35 20.77
CA ASN A 235 -6.66 -24.08 21.68
C ASN A 235 -8.00 -23.32 21.82
N SER A 236 -8.84 -23.67 22.79
CA SER A 236 -10.16 -23.07 23.00
C SER A 236 -10.13 -21.54 23.22
N ARG A 237 -9.06 -20.98 23.77
CA ARG A 237 -8.96 -19.57 24.15
C ARG A 237 -7.76 -18.86 23.53
N ASN A 238 -6.68 -19.57 23.24
CA ASN A 238 -5.44 -18.97 22.80
C ASN A 238 -5.15 -19.32 21.35
N LYS A 239 -4.72 -18.33 20.58
CA LYS A 239 -4.24 -18.48 19.21
C LYS A 239 -2.91 -17.76 19.07
N VAL A 240 -1.89 -18.50 18.65
CA VAL A 240 -0.57 -17.94 18.32
C VAL A 240 -0.32 -18.21 16.85
N SER A 241 0.15 -17.24 16.10
CA SER A 241 0.64 -17.48 14.75
C SER A 241 1.98 -16.78 14.52
N ALA A 242 2.90 -17.50 13.90
CA ALA A 242 4.17 -16.97 13.43
C ALA A 242 4.27 -17.21 11.93
N THR A 243 4.63 -16.18 11.17
CA THR A 243 4.82 -16.28 9.72
C THR A 243 6.11 -15.62 9.31
N TYR A 244 6.75 -16.20 8.31
CA TYR A 244 7.89 -15.62 7.63
C TYR A 244 7.67 -15.69 6.12
N LYS A 245 8.00 -14.60 5.41
CA LYS A 245 7.90 -14.53 3.95
C LYS A 245 9.15 -13.89 3.37
N TYR A 246 9.72 -14.56 2.38
CA TYR A 246 10.74 -14.04 1.48
C TYR A 246 10.09 -13.63 0.18
N ASN A 247 10.42 -12.46 -0.33
CA ASN A 247 9.99 -12.00 -1.65
C ASN A 247 11.17 -11.43 -2.43
N LYS A 248 11.29 -11.80 -3.70
CA LYS A 248 12.22 -11.21 -4.65
C LYS A 248 11.42 -10.65 -5.81
N SER A 249 11.51 -9.34 -5.97
CA SER A 249 10.92 -8.57 -7.07
C SER A 249 11.99 -8.11 -8.04
N LEU A 250 11.75 -8.26 -9.33
CA LEU A 250 12.61 -7.75 -10.39
C LEU A 250 11.76 -6.99 -11.39
N GLU A 251 11.90 -5.67 -11.39
CA GLU A 251 11.36 -4.77 -12.39
C GLU A 251 12.36 -4.59 -13.52
N SER A 252 11.89 -4.61 -14.74
CA SER A 252 12.65 -4.31 -15.96
C SER A 252 11.94 -3.25 -16.78
N PHE A 253 12.65 -2.21 -17.16
CA PHE A 253 12.16 -1.14 -18.00
C PHE A 253 12.62 -1.36 -19.44
N TYR A 254 11.65 -1.29 -20.36
CA TYR A 254 11.86 -1.43 -21.80
C TYR A 254 11.33 -0.22 -22.54
N ARG A 255 12.06 0.23 -23.55
CA ARG A 255 11.60 1.21 -24.51
C ARG A 255 10.76 0.52 -25.59
N LYS A 256 9.62 1.14 -25.99
CA LYS A 256 8.92 0.76 -27.22
C LYS A 256 9.55 1.44 -28.44
N ASN A 257 9.67 0.72 -29.55
CA ASN A 257 10.10 1.33 -30.80
C ASN A 257 9.01 2.24 -31.40
N ALA A 258 9.38 3.06 -32.38
CA ALA A 258 8.50 4.02 -33.04
C ALA A 258 7.29 3.37 -33.76
N ARG A 259 7.36 2.07 -34.12
CA ARG A 259 6.27 1.32 -34.75
C ARG A 259 5.28 0.70 -33.77
N GLY A 260 5.46 0.94 -32.47
CA GLY A 260 4.58 0.42 -31.42
C GLY A 260 4.80 -1.05 -31.06
N TYR A 261 5.73 -1.74 -31.70
CA TYR A 261 6.12 -3.09 -31.32
C TYR A 261 6.92 -3.05 -30.01
N VAL A 262 6.59 -3.99 -29.14
CA VAL A 262 7.31 -4.20 -27.88
C VAL A 262 8.35 -5.27 -28.13
N TYR A 263 9.59 -4.90 -28.10
CA TYR A 263 10.65 -5.88 -27.97
C TYR A 263 10.82 -6.18 -26.49
N ILE A 264 10.56 -7.42 -26.10
CA ILE A 264 10.83 -7.93 -24.75
C ILE A 264 12.13 -8.74 -24.83
N ASP A 265 13.06 -8.31 -25.66
CA ASP A 265 14.39 -8.88 -25.67
C ASP A 265 15.35 -8.01 -24.83
N ASP A 266 16.45 -8.62 -24.43
CA ASP A 266 17.42 -7.98 -23.54
C ASP A 266 18.14 -6.78 -24.19
N GLU A 267 18.10 -6.65 -25.51
CA GLU A 267 18.76 -5.55 -26.23
C GLU A 267 18.07 -4.19 -26.04
N LEU A 268 16.75 -4.21 -25.76
CA LEU A 268 15.98 -2.98 -25.49
C LEU A 268 15.70 -2.72 -24.02
N LYS A 269 16.16 -3.60 -23.14
CA LYS A 269 16.11 -3.39 -21.71
C LYS A 269 17.07 -2.27 -21.33
N MET A 270 16.53 -1.24 -20.67
CA MET A 270 17.30 -0.03 -20.33
C MET A 270 17.73 -0.01 -18.88
N TYR A 271 16.81 -0.34 -17.99
CA TYR A 271 16.99 -0.30 -16.54
C TYR A 271 16.32 -1.48 -15.87
N MET A 272 16.88 -1.90 -14.76
CA MET A 272 16.30 -2.89 -13.86
C MET A 272 16.27 -2.34 -12.44
N TYR A 273 15.31 -2.81 -11.64
CA TYR A 273 15.26 -2.57 -10.21
C TYR A 273 14.89 -3.87 -9.50
N ARG A 274 15.76 -4.29 -8.60
CA ARG A 274 15.55 -5.50 -7.80
C ARG A 274 15.26 -5.11 -6.37
N VAL A 275 14.24 -5.74 -5.77
CA VAL A 275 13.95 -5.64 -4.35
C VAL A 275 13.93 -7.04 -3.73
N ILE A 276 14.63 -7.21 -2.62
CA ILE A 276 14.56 -8.41 -1.79
C ILE A 276 13.92 -7.99 -0.47
N ALA A 277 12.83 -8.66 -0.11
CA ALA A 277 12.10 -8.40 1.11
C ALA A 277 12.02 -9.65 2.00
N HIS A 278 12.19 -9.44 3.30
CA HIS A 278 11.99 -10.42 4.37
C HIS A 278 10.93 -9.85 5.31
N THR A 279 9.85 -10.58 5.53
CA THR A 279 8.77 -10.17 6.43
C THR A 279 8.54 -11.27 7.44
N GLY A 280 8.53 -10.93 8.72
CA GLY A 280 8.19 -11.81 9.83
C GLY A 280 7.04 -11.22 10.65
N GLU A 281 6.07 -12.03 11.03
CA GLU A 281 4.96 -11.60 11.88
C GLU A 281 4.74 -12.64 12.99
N LEU A 282 4.54 -12.18 14.22
CA LEU A 282 4.12 -12.97 15.37
C LEU A 282 2.83 -12.35 15.92
N ASN A 283 1.78 -13.14 16.05
CA ASN A 283 0.50 -12.69 16.55
C ASN A 283 0.03 -13.61 17.68
N TYR A 284 -0.53 -13.00 18.71
CA TYR A 284 -1.19 -13.67 19.82
C TYR A 284 -2.60 -13.12 19.99
N PHE A 285 -3.57 -14.00 20.13
CA PHE A 285 -4.96 -13.67 20.43
C PHE A 285 -5.44 -14.54 21.60
N TYR A 286 -6.05 -13.90 22.57
CA TYR A 286 -6.77 -14.55 23.66
C TYR A 286 -8.26 -14.20 23.54
N ASP A 287 -9.10 -15.22 23.43
CA ASP A 287 -10.55 -15.10 23.37
C ASP A 287 -11.14 -15.53 24.72
N GLY A 288 -11.36 -14.56 25.59
CA GLY A 288 -11.95 -14.76 26.92
C GLY A 288 -13.47 -14.54 26.90
N GLU A 289 -14.16 -14.88 27.96
CA GLU A 289 -15.61 -14.68 28.05
C GLU A 289 -16.00 -13.20 28.09
N LYS A 290 -15.24 -12.38 28.82
CA LYS A 290 -15.52 -10.95 29.04
C LYS A 290 -14.44 -10.04 28.45
N VAL A 291 -13.25 -10.58 28.23
CA VAL A 291 -12.09 -9.80 27.76
C VAL A 291 -11.35 -10.59 26.70
N ASP A 292 -11.16 -9.96 25.54
CA ASP A 292 -10.25 -10.43 24.49
C ASP A 292 -8.97 -9.61 24.57
N TYR A 293 -7.85 -10.25 24.26
CA TYR A 293 -6.55 -9.62 24.20
C TYR A 293 -5.88 -9.97 22.88
N LYS A 294 -5.20 -9.00 22.28
CA LYS A 294 -4.36 -9.20 21.10
C LYS A 294 -2.99 -8.56 21.29
N ALA A 295 -1.96 -9.22 20.77
CA ALA A 295 -0.65 -8.64 20.62
C ALA A 295 -0.08 -9.07 19.27
N ALA A 296 0.59 -8.19 18.59
CA ALA A 296 1.28 -8.49 17.33
C ALA A 296 2.64 -7.81 17.29
N PHE A 297 3.60 -8.51 16.73
CA PHE A 297 4.94 -8.00 16.42
C PHE A 297 5.22 -8.32 14.95
N GLY A 298 5.72 -7.34 14.22
CA GLY A 298 6.12 -7.46 12.82
C GLY A 298 7.53 -6.94 12.61
N TYR A 299 8.25 -7.59 11.71
CA TYR A 299 9.53 -7.13 11.19
C TYR A 299 9.51 -7.22 9.67
N GLU A 300 9.94 -6.16 9.01
CA GLU A 300 10.14 -6.12 7.58
C GLU A 300 11.49 -5.51 7.25
N ARG A 301 12.24 -6.19 6.40
CA ARG A 301 13.48 -5.69 5.83
C ARG A 301 13.41 -5.74 4.33
N GLN A 302 13.70 -4.63 3.68
CA GLN A 302 13.79 -4.55 2.23
C GLN A 302 15.14 -3.99 1.80
N LYS A 303 15.70 -4.57 0.75
CA LYS A 303 16.89 -4.07 0.05
C LYS A 303 16.56 -3.94 -1.42
N GLY A 304 16.70 -2.72 -1.95
CA GLY A 304 16.50 -2.38 -3.36
C GLY A 304 17.81 -1.95 -3.99
N ASP A 305 18.07 -2.41 -5.19
CA ASP A 305 19.19 -1.95 -6.03
C ASP A 305 18.76 -1.86 -7.49
N ASN A 306 19.24 -0.84 -8.19
CA ASN A 306 19.01 -0.70 -9.62
C ASN A 306 20.24 -1.18 -10.44
N PHE A 307 20.02 -1.36 -11.72
CA PHE A 307 21.06 -1.58 -12.71
C PHE A 307 20.68 -0.87 -14.01
N SER A 308 21.58 -0.02 -14.51
CA SER A 308 21.48 0.60 -15.83
C SER A 308 22.21 -0.28 -16.85
N VAL A 309 21.47 -0.81 -17.82
CA VAL A 309 22.07 -1.60 -18.91
C VAL A 309 22.91 -0.70 -19.81
N ILE A 310 22.45 0.56 -20.04
CA ILE A 310 23.12 1.53 -20.90
C ILE A 310 24.50 1.91 -20.36
N GLU A 311 24.61 2.07 -19.03
CA GLU A 311 25.84 2.50 -18.37
C GLU A 311 26.62 1.33 -17.78
N SER A 312 26.08 0.13 -17.91
CA SER A 312 26.64 -1.12 -17.38
C SER A 312 26.99 -1.02 -15.89
N GLY A 313 26.14 -0.33 -15.11
CA GLY A 313 26.43 -0.02 -13.72
C GLY A 313 25.22 0.12 -12.81
N GLN A 314 25.51 0.15 -11.52
CA GLN A 314 24.57 0.38 -10.44
C GLN A 314 24.85 1.74 -9.80
N ASN A 315 23.82 2.58 -9.64
CA ASN A 315 23.97 3.88 -8.98
C ASN A 315 23.10 4.02 -7.73
N TYR A 316 21.98 3.29 -7.62
CA TYR A 316 21.00 3.47 -6.57
C TYR A 316 20.89 2.25 -5.67
N ARG A 317 20.78 2.51 -4.36
CA ARG A 317 20.50 1.51 -3.34
C ARG A 317 19.52 2.04 -2.31
N MET A 318 18.55 1.21 -1.93
CA MET A 318 17.59 1.46 -0.88
C MET A 318 17.70 0.37 0.19
N ASN A 319 17.65 0.75 1.47
CA ASN A 319 17.49 -0.15 2.60
C ASN A 319 16.34 0.37 3.47
N LEU A 320 15.41 -0.53 3.80
CA LEU A 320 14.30 -0.29 4.70
C LEU A 320 14.31 -1.37 5.77
N ASP A 321 14.33 -0.98 7.05
CA ASP A 321 14.03 -1.86 8.18
C ASP A 321 12.83 -1.26 8.92
N MET A 322 11.80 -2.07 9.14
CA MET A 322 10.57 -1.66 9.82
C MET A 322 10.23 -2.67 10.92
N PHE A 323 9.99 -2.16 12.12
CA PHE A 323 9.49 -2.92 13.26
C PHE A 323 8.11 -2.39 13.61
N THR A 324 7.15 -3.29 13.77
CA THR A 324 5.78 -2.96 14.16
C THR A 324 5.43 -3.69 15.44
N PHE A 325 4.77 -3.00 16.33
CA PHE A 325 4.20 -3.57 17.55
C PHE A 325 2.76 -3.09 17.67
N SER A 326 1.85 -3.96 18.05
CA SER A 326 0.50 -3.58 18.44
C SER A 326 0.00 -4.44 19.59
N ASN A 327 -0.78 -3.81 20.45
CA ASN A 327 -1.41 -4.42 21.61
C ASN A 327 -2.84 -3.91 21.72
N GLY A 328 -3.78 -4.77 22.09
CA GLY A 328 -5.17 -4.38 22.20
C GLY A 328 -5.93 -5.21 23.22
N VAL A 329 -6.83 -4.55 23.94
CA VAL A 329 -7.74 -5.14 24.92
C VAL A 329 -9.17 -4.78 24.53
N ILE A 330 -10.05 -5.76 24.47
CA ILE A 330 -11.47 -5.61 24.16
C ILE A 330 -12.28 -6.15 25.32
N LYS A 331 -12.99 -5.30 26.03
CA LYS A 331 -14.00 -5.73 27.01
C LYS A 331 -15.34 -5.87 26.32
N LYS A 332 -15.94 -7.03 26.45
CA LYS A 332 -17.22 -7.38 25.82
C LYS A 332 -18.26 -7.80 26.88
N ASP A 333 -19.52 -7.57 26.57
CA ASP A 333 -20.68 -8.10 27.28
C ASP A 333 -21.62 -8.68 26.23
N LYS A 334 -21.63 -10.03 26.10
CA LYS A 334 -22.26 -10.76 24.99
C LYS A 334 -21.73 -10.23 23.64
N ASP A 335 -22.61 -9.71 22.78
CA ASP A 335 -22.27 -9.16 21.47
C ASP A 335 -21.91 -7.66 21.46
N ARG A 336 -21.86 -7.05 22.66
CA ARG A 336 -21.56 -5.63 22.83
C ARG A 336 -20.09 -5.42 23.17
N VAL A 337 -19.43 -4.55 22.44
CA VAL A 337 -18.11 -4.00 22.80
C VAL A 337 -18.33 -2.90 23.85
N VAL A 338 -18.04 -3.21 25.12
CA VAL A 338 -18.14 -2.24 26.22
C VAL A 338 -17.10 -1.16 26.02
N TYR A 339 -15.86 -1.56 25.74
CA TYR A 339 -14.78 -0.73 25.21
C TYR A 339 -13.69 -1.60 24.58
N ALA A 340 -12.97 -1.03 23.63
CA ALA A 340 -11.72 -1.58 23.14
C ALA A 340 -10.66 -0.47 23.15
N PHE A 341 -9.46 -0.83 23.54
CA PHE A 341 -8.29 0.05 23.54
C PHE A 341 -7.16 -0.62 22.77
N GLU A 342 -6.50 0.14 21.91
CA GLU A 342 -5.34 -0.33 21.16
C GLU A 342 -4.19 0.65 21.30
N LEU A 343 -2.97 0.10 21.43
CA LEU A 343 -1.70 0.80 21.37
C LEU A 343 -0.86 0.16 20.26
N GLY A 344 -0.26 0.97 19.41
CA GLY A 344 0.67 0.54 18.36
C GLY A 344 1.89 1.42 18.28
N ALA A 345 2.99 0.86 17.81
CA ALA A 345 4.22 1.57 17.52
C ALA A 345 4.86 1.01 16.24
N ASN A 346 5.38 1.89 15.39
CA ASN A 346 6.16 1.54 14.20
C ASN A 346 7.49 2.29 14.27
N TYR A 347 8.59 1.56 14.21
CA TYR A 347 9.92 2.13 14.00
C TYR A 347 10.36 1.83 12.57
N ILE A 348 10.72 2.86 11.81
CA ILE A 348 11.10 2.76 10.41
C ILE A 348 12.47 3.39 10.23
N LYS A 349 13.43 2.62 9.73
CA LYS A 349 14.74 3.09 9.30
C LYS A 349 14.82 2.97 7.77
N HIS A 350 15.01 4.09 7.11
CA HIS A 350 15.00 4.17 5.66
C HIS A 350 16.24 4.91 5.15
N LYS A 351 17.00 4.26 4.29
CA LYS A 351 18.22 4.82 3.70
C LYS A 351 18.20 4.68 2.17
N TYR A 352 18.49 5.78 1.49
CA TYR A 352 18.75 5.83 0.06
C TYR A 352 20.15 6.33 -0.21
N ILE A 353 20.82 5.75 -1.19
CA ILE A 353 22.08 6.21 -1.75
C ILE A 353 21.95 6.22 -3.27
N ASP A 354 22.22 7.35 -3.90
CA ASP A 354 22.31 7.49 -5.35
C ASP A 354 23.65 8.13 -5.71
N LEU A 355 24.58 7.30 -6.20
CA LEU A 355 25.95 7.73 -6.50
C LEU A 355 25.99 8.71 -7.68
N LEU A 356 25.17 8.50 -8.70
CA LEU A 356 25.11 9.37 -9.88
C LEU A 356 24.20 10.58 -9.68
N GLY A 357 23.29 10.52 -8.70
CA GLY A 357 22.50 11.64 -8.23
C GLY A 357 23.19 12.44 -7.10
N ASN A 358 24.37 11.98 -6.64
CA ASN A 358 25.09 12.53 -5.50
C ASN A 358 24.21 12.76 -4.27
N THR A 359 23.37 11.79 -3.97
CA THR A 359 22.41 11.86 -2.87
C THR A 359 22.64 10.74 -1.85
N ASP A 360 22.73 11.09 -0.56
CA ASP A 360 22.67 10.16 0.59
C ASP A 360 21.59 10.67 1.54
N LYS A 361 20.51 9.88 1.70
CA LYS A 361 19.40 10.19 2.59
C LYS A 361 19.25 9.10 3.64
N LEU A 362 19.15 9.49 4.91
CA LEU A 362 18.75 8.65 6.03
C LEU A 362 17.54 9.28 6.70
N LEU A 363 16.58 8.46 7.07
CA LEU A 363 15.41 8.86 7.85
C LEU A 363 15.04 7.72 8.81
N ASN A 364 15.13 8.00 10.11
CA ASN A 364 14.62 7.13 11.16
C ASN A 364 13.37 7.77 11.76
N THR A 365 12.26 7.07 11.74
CA THR A 365 10.97 7.57 12.28
C THR A 365 10.39 6.61 13.30
N LEU A 366 9.73 7.19 14.30
CA LEU A 366 8.89 6.48 15.26
C LEU A 366 7.46 6.99 15.11
N GLU A 367 6.53 6.07 14.95
CA GLU A 367 5.10 6.33 14.94
C GLU A 367 4.48 5.65 16.15
N ILE A 368 3.74 6.38 16.96
CA ILE A 368 2.98 5.85 18.10
C ILE A 368 1.51 6.12 17.84
N GLN A 369 0.67 5.11 17.95
CA GLN A 369 -0.76 5.25 17.75
C GLN A 369 -1.54 4.66 18.92
N THR A 370 -2.65 5.29 19.25
CA THR A 370 -3.62 4.77 20.21
C THR A 370 -5.03 4.94 19.64
N SER A 371 -5.90 4.00 19.96
CA SER A 371 -7.31 4.10 19.60
C SER A 371 -8.21 3.58 20.71
N PHE A 372 -9.38 4.18 20.82
CA PHE A 372 -10.45 3.80 21.70
C PHE A 372 -11.73 3.56 20.90
N ASN A 373 -12.42 2.47 21.19
CA ASN A 373 -13.66 2.09 20.52
C ASN A 373 -14.71 1.66 21.53
N LYS A 374 -15.97 2.04 21.30
CA LYS A 374 -17.08 1.74 22.19
C LYS A 374 -18.40 1.63 21.42
N ASP A 375 -19.25 0.66 21.81
CA ASP A 375 -20.64 0.64 21.41
C ASP A 375 -21.44 1.58 22.32
N ILE A 376 -21.81 2.76 21.81
CA ILE A 376 -22.59 3.77 22.55
C ILE A 376 -24.08 3.42 22.61
N LEU A 377 -24.57 2.68 21.62
CA LEU A 377 -25.89 2.08 21.59
C LEU A 377 -25.77 0.64 21.14
N ALA A 378 -26.37 -0.29 21.86
CA ALA A 378 -26.49 -1.69 21.47
C ALA A 378 -27.87 -2.19 21.91
N LYS A 379 -28.81 -2.21 20.96
CA LYS A 379 -30.15 -2.78 21.08
C LYS A 379 -30.27 -3.94 20.09
N GLU A 380 -31.30 -4.75 20.23
CA GLU A 380 -31.51 -5.99 19.44
C GLU A 380 -31.32 -5.78 17.91
N LYS A 381 -31.86 -4.69 17.37
CA LYS A 381 -31.77 -4.39 15.91
C LYS A 381 -30.79 -3.26 15.56
N ASN A 382 -30.41 -2.43 16.52
CA ASN A 382 -29.65 -1.20 16.29
C ASN A 382 -28.38 -1.17 17.11
N LYS A 383 -27.25 -0.90 16.47
CA LYS A 383 -25.97 -0.73 17.16
C LYS A 383 -25.26 0.50 16.60
N ILE A 384 -24.79 1.37 17.49
CA ILE A 384 -23.92 2.49 17.14
C ILE A 384 -22.57 2.28 17.80
N ASN A 385 -21.54 2.31 17.01
CA ASN A 385 -20.16 2.18 17.43
C ASN A 385 -19.41 3.47 17.12
N LEU A 386 -18.64 3.98 18.08
CA LEU A 386 -17.78 5.13 17.94
C LEU A 386 -16.33 4.71 18.19
N SER A 387 -15.43 5.14 17.31
CA SER A 387 -13.98 4.97 17.46
C SER A 387 -13.30 6.31 17.36
N VAL A 388 -12.34 6.57 18.24
CA VAL A 388 -11.43 7.71 18.18
C VAL A 388 -10.00 7.20 18.25
N GLY A 389 -9.11 7.86 17.51
CA GLY A 389 -7.70 7.47 17.46
C GLY A 389 -6.79 8.67 17.28
N VAL A 390 -5.58 8.53 17.75
CA VAL A 390 -4.51 9.51 17.59
C VAL A 390 -3.24 8.78 17.19
N LYS A 391 -2.50 9.32 16.23
CA LYS A 391 -1.20 8.83 15.80
C LYS A 391 -0.20 9.99 15.76
N TYR A 392 0.91 9.81 16.44
CA TYR A 392 2.02 10.74 16.48
C TYR A 392 3.17 10.21 15.65
N TYR A 393 3.69 11.06 14.76
CA TYR A 393 4.86 10.79 13.91
C TYR A 393 6.02 11.63 14.41
N MET A 394 7.18 11.02 14.64
CA MET A 394 8.40 11.67 15.09
C MET A 394 9.58 11.22 14.24
N ALA A 395 10.34 12.16 13.67
CA ALA A 395 11.64 11.88 13.12
C ALA A 395 12.65 11.79 14.28
N LEU A 396 13.36 10.66 14.39
CA LEU A 396 14.37 10.42 15.43
C LEU A 396 15.75 10.83 14.96
N ASP A 397 16.03 10.59 13.68
CA ASP A 397 17.30 10.91 13.04
C ASP A 397 17.06 11.15 11.55
N GLU A 398 17.63 12.21 11.03
CA GLU A 398 17.54 12.60 9.64
C GLU A 398 18.87 13.09 9.09
N LYS A 399 19.18 12.71 7.87
CA LYS A 399 20.33 13.19 7.14
C LYS A 399 19.99 13.28 5.66
N LEU A 400 20.27 14.40 5.06
CA LEU A 400 20.24 14.57 3.61
C LEU A 400 21.55 15.23 3.17
N VAL A 401 22.35 14.50 2.40
CA VAL A 401 23.47 15.04 1.65
C VAL A 401 23.10 15.03 0.18
N PHE A 402 23.15 16.19 -0.44
CA PHE A 402 22.94 16.37 -1.86
C PHE A 402 23.98 17.32 -2.42
N ILE A 403 24.75 16.87 -3.40
CA ILE A 403 25.79 17.69 -4.05
C ILE A 403 25.34 17.88 -5.51
N PRO A 404 24.99 19.11 -5.92
CA PRO A 404 24.57 19.40 -7.30
C PRO A 404 25.64 19.01 -8.32
N ILE A 405 25.22 18.32 -9.39
CA ILE A 405 26.07 17.97 -10.55
C ILE A 405 25.64 18.72 -11.80
N SER A 406 24.43 19.21 -11.84
CA SER A 406 23.88 19.98 -12.96
C SER A 406 22.72 20.85 -12.50
N SER A 407 22.33 21.85 -13.31
CA SER A 407 21.16 22.69 -13.04
C SER A 407 19.87 21.89 -12.90
N SER A 408 19.73 20.80 -13.65
CA SER A 408 18.57 19.94 -13.65
C SER A 408 18.42 19.12 -12.37
N ASN A 409 19.54 18.58 -11.87
CA ASN A 409 19.58 17.89 -10.58
C ASN A 409 19.27 18.86 -9.45
N THR A 410 19.84 20.08 -9.51
CA THR A 410 19.56 21.14 -8.54
C THR A 410 18.06 21.47 -8.52
N SER A 411 17.45 21.71 -9.69
CA SER A 411 16.03 22.02 -9.79
C SER A 411 15.15 20.89 -9.23
N PHE A 412 15.48 19.63 -9.51
CA PHE A 412 14.73 18.51 -8.94
C PHE A 412 14.91 18.39 -7.43
N ALA A 413 16.13 18.61 -6.94
CA ALA A 413 16.39 18.58 -5.50
C ALA A 413 15.64 19.69 -4.77
N ASP A 414 15.64 20.91 -5.30
CA ASP A 414 14.97 22.05 -4.69
C ASP A 414 13.44 21.93 -4.71
N ASN A 415 12.90 21.35 -5.77
CA ASN A 415 11.45 21.23 -5.93
C ASN A 415 10.85 19.90 -5.43
N VAL A 416 11.67 18.86 -5.17
CA VAL A 416 11.18 17.54 -4.75
C VAL A 416 11.93 17.01 -3.53
N ILE A 417 13.27 16.82 -3.63
CA ILE A 417 14.02 16.08 -2.60
C ILE A 417 14.03 16.82 -1.26
N ARG A 418 14.35 18.13 -1.26
CA ARG A 418 14.39 18.94 -0.05
C ARG A 418 13.02 19.17 0.59
N PRO A 419 11.97 19.51 -0.17
CA PRO A 419 10.61 19.59 0.37
C PRO A 419 10.11 18.26 0.95
N ASP A 420 10.37 17.13 0.26
CA ASP A 420 9.98 15.82 0.76
C ASP A 420 10.76 15.45 2.03
N GLN A 421 12.04 15.82 2.12
CA GLN A 421 12.83 15.67 3.35
C GLN A 421 12.25 16.50 4.49
N ALA A 422 11.89 17.75 4.24
CA ALA A 422 11.29 18.62 5.25
C ALA A 422 9.94 18.07 5.75
N PHE A 423 9.09 17.55 4.84
CA PHE A 423 7.87 16.87 5.22
C PHE A 423 8.13 15.62 6.08
N ASP A 424 9.12 14.79 5.69
CA ASP A 424 9.45 13.55 6.39
C ASP A 424 10.01 13.82 7.79
N ALA A 425 10.85 14.84 7.92
CA ALA A 425 11.50 15.27 9.17
C ALA A 425 10.55 15.97 10.15
N THR A 426 9.46 16.55 9.67
CA THR A 426 8.49 17.24 10.51
C THR A 426 7.72 16.26 11.38
N SER A 427 7.64 16.50 12.69
CA SER A 427 6.72 15.79 13.58
C SER A 427 5.28 16.12 13.24
N LYS A 428 4.39 15.11 13.25
CA LYS A 428 3.01 15.25 12.82
C LYS A 428 2.07 14.54 13.78
N LEU A 429 0.89 15.11 13.96
CA LEU A 429 -0.22 14.50 14.69
C LEU A 429 -1.35 14.17 13.74
N GLN A 430 -1.78 12.94 13.73
CA GLN A 430 -2.99 12.51 13.02
C GLN A 430 -4.07 12.17 14.03
N SER A 431 -5.26 12.74 13.85
CA SER A 431 -6.45 12.39 14.61
C SER A 431 -7.44 11.66 13.71
N ASN A 432 -8.21 10.74 14.28
CA ASN A 432 -9.22 9.95 13.60
C ASN A 432 -10.48 9.86 14.42
N ILE A 433 -11.64 10.05 13.80
CA ILE A 433 -12.96 9.81 14.38
C ILE A 433 -13.76 8.98 13.38
N MET A 434 -14.29 7.84 13.82
CA MET A 434 -15.15 6.97 13.01
C MET A 434 -16.44 6.66 13.77
N ALA A 435 -17.57 6.86 13.10
CA ALA A 435 -18.89 6.44 13.56
C ALA A 435 -19.44 5.37 12.63
N GLN A 436 -20.06 4.34 13.21
CA GLN A 436 -20.69 3.24 12.48
C GLN A 436 -22.06 2.96 13.07
N TYR A 437 -23.04 2.84 12.20
CA TYR A 437 -24.38 2.41 12.53
C TYR A 437 -24.67 1.06 11.88
N PHE A 438 -25.10 0.09 12.70
CA PHE A 438 -25.50 -1.23 12.22
C PHE A 438 -27.00 -1.41 12.47
N TYR A 439 -27.69 -1.88 11.45
CA TYR A 439 -29.09 -2.25 11.51
C TYR A 439 -29.27 -3.72 11.10
N SER A 440 -29.84 -4.54 11.99
CA SER A 440 -30.11 -5.95 11.69
C SER A 440 -31.38 -6.07 10.85
N LEU A 441 -31.23 -6.34 9.55
CA LEU A 441 -32.33 -6.58 8.62
C LEU A 441 -32.99 -7.93 8.87
N SER A 442 -32.17 -8.95 9.26
CA SER A 442 -32.60 -10.28 9.67
C SER A 442 -31.57 -10.86 10.64
N LYS A 443 -31.75 -12.12 11.07
CA LYS A 443 -30.75 -12.82 11.90
C LYS A 443 -29.39 -12.94 11.23
N THR A 444 -29.34 -12.99 9.89
CA THR A 444 -28.12 -13.19 9.11
C THR A 444 -27.70 -11.95 8.31
N LYS A 445 -28.57 -10.95 8.12
CA LYS A 445 -28.30 -9.78 7.29
C LYS A 445 -28.21 -8.52 8.13
N LYS A 446 -27.13 -7.77 7.93
CA LYS A 446 -26.89 -6.48 8.63
C LYS A 446 -26.55 -5.40 7.62
N LEU A 447 -27.20 -4.26 7.73
CA LEU A 447 -26.82 -3.02 7.07
C LEU A 447 -25.81 -2.29 7.96
N ARG A 448 -24.74 -1.80 7.39
CA ARG A 448 -23.78 -0.90 8.04
C ARG A 448 -23.69 0.42 7.27
N ILE A 449 -23.83 1.53 7.97
CA ILE A 449 -23.53 2.87 7.47
C ILE A 449 -22.34 3.37 8.29
N PHE A 450 -21.36 3.95 7.65
CA PHE A 450 -20.18 4.45 8.35
C PHE A 450 -19.69 5.78 7.79
N ALA A 451 -19.07 6.56 8.66
CA ALA A 451 -18.34 7.77 8.32
C ALA A 451 -17.06 7.83 9.14
N ASN A 452 -15.97 8.20 8.49
CA ASN A 452 -14.65 8.32 9.06
C ASN A 452 -14.03 9.64 8.64
N TYR A 453 -13.48 10.40 9.60
CA TYR A 453 -12.80 11.65 9.36
C TYR A 453 -11.42 11.63 10.03
N ASN A 454 -10.39 12.00 9.28
CA ASN A 454 -9.02 12.08 9.76
C ASN A 454 -8.46 13.47 9.46
N THR A 455 -7.62 13.97 10.36
CA THR A 455 -6.78 15.14 10.13
C THR A 455 -5.32 14.78 10.35
N LEU A 456 -4.43 15.41 9.61
CA LEU A 456 -2.99 15.34 9.79
C LEU A 456 -2.47 16.76 9.95
N VAL A 457 -1.83 17.08 11.07
CA VAL A 457 -1.32 18.41 11.39
C VAL A 457 0.17 18.34 11.64
N ALA A 458 0.93 19.29 11.09
CA ALA A 458 2.34 19.46 11.41
C ALA A 458 2.52 20.07 12.81
N LEU A 459 3.47 19.51 13.55
CA LEU A 459 3.89 20.02 14.86
C LEU A 459 5.29 20.63 14.71
N GLY A 460 5.36 21.94 14.42
CA GLY A 460 6.60 22.67 14.19
C GLY A 460 6.69 23.27 12.79
N ASP A 461 7.75 24.02 12.54
CA ASP A 461 7.89 24.88 11.36
C ASP A 461 8.97 24.41 10.37
N GLN A 462 9.58 23.25 10.60
CA GLN A 462 10.71 22.76 9.79
C GLN A 462 10.37 22.64 8.30
N TYR A 463 9.13 22.24 7.97
CA TYR A 463 8.66 22.12 6.59
C TYR A 463 8.51 23.48 5.88
N LYS A 464 8.34 24.60 6.60
CA LYS A 464 8.20 25.94 6.02
C LYS A 464 9.48 26.45 5.36
N THR A 465 10.64 25.86 5.70
CA THR A 465 11.94 26.31 5.23
C THR A 465 12.17 26.08 3.72
N TYR A 466 11.44 25.16 3.10
CA TYR A 466 11.70 24.71 1.72
C TYR A 466 10.52 24.91 0.76
N THR A 467 9.37 25.39 1.20
CA THR A 467 8.20 25.52 0.32
C THR A 467 7.41 26.79 0.60
N THR A 468 7.28 27.60 -0.42
CA THR A 468 6.32 28.72 -0.46
C THR A 468 4.88 28.25 -0.65
N ASP A 469 4.68 27.00 -1.09
CA ASP A 469 3.37 26.43 -1.43
C ASP A 469 2.66 25.74 -0.25
N PHE A 470 3.33 25.49 0.87
CA PHE A 470 2.68 24.97 2.08
C PHE A 470 2.06 26.10 2.90
N ASN A 471 1.02 26.70 2.34
CA ASN A 471 0.25 27.74 3.06
C ASN A 471 -0.59 27.17 4.19
N THR A 472 -0.72 25.84 4.31
CA THR A 472 -1.51 25.20 5.35
C THR A 472 -0.74 24.06 5.99
N THR A 473 -0.85 23.97 7.32
CA THR A 473 -0.18 22.99 8.18
C THR A 473 -0.99 21.71 8.33
N GLU A 474 -2.06 21.55 7.55
CA GLU A 474 -3.07 20.52 7.80
C GLU A 474 -3.49 19.82 6.49
N SER A 475 -3.74 18.51 6.60
CA SER A 475 -4.42 17.71 5.59
C SER A 475 -5.62 17.01 6.20
N SER A 476 -6.68 16.80 5.42
CA SER A 476 -7.89 16.13 5.87
C SER A 476 -8.27 14.97 4.95
N TYR A 477 -8.91 13.97 5.53
CA TYR A 477 -9.42 12.81 4.83
C TYR A 477 -10.81 12.44 5.37
N PHE A 478 -11.76 12.32 4.48
CA PHE A 478 -13.11 11.81 4.74
C PHE A 478 -13.34 10.51 3.98
N ASN A 479 -13.96 9.54 4.63
CA ASN A 479 -14.47 8.34 4.00
C ASN A 479 -15.82 7.98 4.60
N GLY A 480 -16.81 7.69 3.75
CA GLY A 480 -18.13 7.26 4.19
C GLY A 480 -18.76 6.30 3.21
N GLY A 481 -19.63 5.44 3.70
CA GLY A 481 -20.23 4.43 2.84
C GLY A 481 -21.31 3.61 3.51
N ILE A 482 -21.86 2.71 2.70
CA ILE A 482 -22.91 1.76 3.08
C ILE A 482 -22.43 0.36 2.73
N SER A 483 -22.68 -0.60 3.60
CA SER A 483 -22.38 -2.01 3.33
C SER A 483 -23.46 -2.93 3.85
N ILE A 484 -23.65 -4.04 3.14
CA ILE A 484 -24.53 -5.14 3.54
C ILE A 484 -23.65 -6.34 3.86
N ILE A 485 -23.87 -6.92 5.03
CA ILE A 485 -23.22 -8.15 5.51
C ILE A 485 -24.29 -9.23 5.57
N TYR A 486 -24.05 -10.36 4.92
CA TYR A 486 -25.00 -11.51 4.89
C TYR A 486 -24.27 -12.82 4.73
#